data_34d5d300a7880f6d83e72c1fd8ec71df
#
_entry.id   34d5d300a7880f6d83e72c1fd8ec71df
#
_cell.length_a   1.000
_cell.length_b   1.000
_cell.length_c   1.000
_cell.angle_alpha   90.00
_cell.angle_beta   90.00
_cell.angle_gamma   90.00
#
_symmetry.space_group_name_H-M   'P 1'
#
loop_
_entity.id
_entity.type
_entity.pdbx_description
1 polymer ?
#
loop_
_entity_poly.entity_id
_entity_poly.type
_entity_poly.pdbx_seq_one_letter_code
_entity_poly.pdbx_strand_id
1 'polypeptide(L)'
;MQQPGQVCIITGGASGIGRALAQELGRRGAKVVVADVDIAGATAVAASINAMRAESASAVQLDVTDADAVAALVKHTQDTHGRLDLMVNNAGISVTGDARDLSLAHWRRVIDVNLMGVVYGSDAAYKAMAAQGHGHIVNIASLAGLVPFPSNAPYGATKHAVVGLSQALRAEGEDLGVRVSVVCPGFVDSNIFNATEMVNVPRSQLIANIPFAKVAVDVAALRILEGVARNQAMIVFPFYARALWWGYRLVPGLLAPLGRRLIRDLRKLRGSH
;
A
#
# COMPACT_ATOMS: atom_id res chain seq x y z
N MET A 1 -7.88 -11.11 -17.15
CA MET A 1 -8.39 -9.75 -17.36
C MET A 1 -9.37 -9.46 -16.25
N GLN A 2 -9.29 -8.28 -15.62
CA GLN A 2 -10.33 -7.82 -14.70
C GLN A 2 -11.62 -7.66 -15.53
N GLN A 3 -12.70 -8.26 -15.06
CA GLN A 3 -13.97 -8.27 -15.81
C GLN A 3 -14.81 -7.03 -15.44
N PRO A 4 -15.60 -6.48 -16.36
CA PRO A 4 -16.60 -5.48 -16.03
C PRO A 4 -17.55 -5.97 -14.94
N GLY A 5 -17.92 -5.11 -14.01
CA GLY A 5 -18.80 -5.44 -12.90
C GLY A 5 -18.11 -6.03 -11.65
N GLN A 6 -16.78 -6.16 -11.62
CA GLN A 6 -16.06 -6.53 -10.41
C GLN A 6 -16.30 -5.50 -9.31
N VAL A 7 -16.45 -5.97 -8.06
CA VAL A 7 -16.63 -5.14 -6.87
C VAL A 7 -15.30 -5.03 -6.13
N CYS A 8 -14.83 -3.81 -5.94
CA CYS A 8 -13.51 -3.51 -5.42
C CYS A 8 -13.58 -2.55 -4.23
N ILE A 9 -12.87 -2.85 -3.14
CA ILE A 9 -12.62 -1.91 -2.05
C ILE A 9 -11.16 -1.45 -2.13
N ILE A 10 -10.91 -0.14 -1.98
CA ILE A 10 -9.56 0.44 -1.96
C ILE A 10 -9.43 1.33 -0.74
N THR A 11 -8.57 0.96 0.20
CA THR A 11 -8.25 1.80 1.35
C THR A 11 -7.13 2.81 1.00
N GLY A 12 -7.18 4.01 1.60
CA GLY A 12 -6.28 5.09 1.19
C GLY A 12 -6.53 5.53 -0.24
N GLY A 13 -7.80 5.52 -0.67
CA GLY A 13 -8.23 5.75 -2.05
C GLY A 13 -8.31 7.21 -2.47
N ALA A 14 -8.19 8.16 -1.54
CA ALA A 14 -8.29 9.60 -1.82
C ALA A 14 -7.06 10.15 -2.57
N SER A 15 -5.90 9.50 -2.50
CA SER A 15 -4.66 10.04 -3.06
C SER A 15 -3.71 8.97 -3.61
N GLY A 16 -2.65 9.40 -4.29
CA GLY A 16 -1.52 8.58 -4.69
C GLY A 16 -1.90 7.33 -5.46
N ILE A 17 -1.32 6.19 -5.08
CA ILE A 17 -1.53 4.89 -5.74
C ILE A 17 -2.99 4.45 -5.60
N GLY A 18 -3.61 4.64 -4.43
CA GLY A 18 -5.00 4.26 -4.18
C GLY A 18 -5.96 4.98 -5.13
N ARG A 19 -5.81 6.30 -5.29
CA ARG A 19 -6.60 7.09 -6.25
C ARG A 19 -6.42 6.59 -7.68
N ALA A 20 -5.17 6.39 -8.11
CA ALA A 20 -4.89 5.94 -9.47
C ALA A 20 -5.46 4.54 -9.75
N LEU A 21 -5.40 3.63 -8.76
CA LEU A 21 -6.04 2.31 -8.85
C LEU A 21 -7.56 2.41 -8.94
N ALA A 22 -8.19 3.27 -8.09
CA ALA A 22 -9.63 3.47 -8.11
C ALA A 22 -10.12 3.97 -9.46
N GLN A 23 -9.47 5.00 -10.00
CA GLN A 23 -9.81 5.59 -11.29
C GLN A 23 -9.62 4.58 -12.45
N GLU A 24 -8.52 3.84 -12.47
CA GLU A 24 -8.28 2.86 -13.52
C GLU A 24 -9.24 1.66 -13.45
N LEU A 25 -9.58 1.19 -12.24
CA LEU A 25 -10.59 0.14 -12.06
C LEU A 25 -11.99 0.61 -12.50
N GLY A 26 -12.38 1.85 -12.13
CA GLY A 26 -13.63 2.46 -12.59
C GLY A 26 -13.67 2.58 -14.12
N ARG A 27 -12.58 3.02 -14.75
CA ARG A 27 -12.45 3.09 -16.22
C ARG A 27 -12.62 1.72 -16.89
N ARG A 28 -12.19 0.62 -16.22
CA ARG A 28 -12.39 -0.77 -16.68
C ARG A 28 -13.77 -1.32 -16.39
N GLY A 29 -14.64 -0.55 -15.76
CA GLY A 29 -16.03 -0.92 -15.48
C GLY A 29 -16.24 -1.66 -14.16
N ALA A 30 -15.33 -1.56 -13.22
CA ALA A 30 -15.52 -2.06 -11.87
C ALA A 30 -16.48 -1.16 -11.07
N LYS A 31 -17.14 -1.73 -10.05
CA LYS A 31 -17.77 -1.02 -8.94
C LYS A 31 -16.70 -0.77 -7.88
N VAL A 32 -16.43 0.49 -7.54
CA VAL A 32 -15.31 0.85 -6.68
C VAL A 32 -15.77 1.54 -5.40
N VAL A 33 -15.47 0.95 -4.26
CA VAL A 33 -15.63 1.60 -2.95
C VAL A 33 -14.31 2.27 -2.60
N VAL A 34 -14.29 3.59 -2.62
CA VAL A 34 -13.13 4.43 -2.29
C VAL A 34 -13.19 4.76 -0.81
N ALA A 35 -12.37 4.08 -0.01
CA ALA A 35 -12.33 4.23 1.44
C ALA A 35 -11.09 5.03 1.87
N ASP A 36 -11.28 6.10 2.64
CA ASP A 36 -10.18 6.93 3.15
C ASP A 36 -10.61 7.66 4.42
N VAL A 37 -9.65 8.04 5.25
CA VAL A 37 -9.90 8.96 6.38
C VAL A 37 -10.28 10.36 5.89
N ASP A 38 -9.73 10.77 4.73
CA ASP A 38 -10.12 11.98 4.00
C ASP A 38 -11.36 11.71 3.12
N ILE A 39 -12.54 11.85 3.71
CA ILE A 39 -13.81 11.65 2.99
C ILE A 39 -13.99 12.64 1.83
N ALA A 40 -13.49 13.87 1.94
CA ALA A 40 -13.61 14.87 0.87
C ALA A 40 -12.82 14.44 -0.37
N GLY A 41 -11.57 13.98 -0.16
CA GLY A 41 -10.74 13.42 -1.22
C GLY A 41 -11.34 12.15 -1.82
N ALA A 42 -11.85 11.23 -1.00
CA ALA A 42 -12.51 10.00 -1.46
C ALA A 42 -13.76 10.32 -2.30
N THR A 43 -14.57 11.30 -1.88
CA THR A 43 -15.76 11.78 -2.61
C THR A 43 -15.38 12.36 -3.96
N ALA A 44 -14.33 13.17 -4.04
CA ALA A 44 -13.84 13.72 -5.30
C ALA A 44 -13.40 12.63 -6.28
N VAL A 45 -12.71 11.58 -5.77
CA VAL A 45 -12.31 10.42 -6.60
C VAL A 45 -13.54 9.65 -7.09
N ALA A 46 -14.50 9.33 -6.21
CA ALA A 46 -15.72 8.64 -6.59
C ALA A 46 -16.53 9.45 -7.61
N ALA A 47 -16.64 10.77 -7.45
CA ALA A 47 -17.28 11.66 -8.41
C ALA A 47 -16.59 11.63 -9.78
N SER A 48 -15.26 11.62 -9.82
CA SER A 48 -14.50 11.51 -11.07
C SER A 48 -14.75 10.20 -11.82
N ILE A 49 -14.94 9.09 -11.08
CA ILE A 49 -15.29 7.78 -11.66
C ILE A 49 -16.74 7.79 -12.17
N ASN A 50 -17.66 8.33 -11.38
CA ASN A 50 -19.08 8.41 -11.74
C ASN A 50 -19.36 9.34 -12.93
N ALA A 51 -18.51 10.34 -13.15
CA ALA A 51 -18.56 11.18 -14.34
C ALA A 51 -18.25 10.41 -15.64
N MET A 52 -17.43 9.36 -15.55
CA MET A 52 -17.12 8.46 -16.69
C MET A 52 -18.19 7.37 -16.85
N ARG A 53 -18.73 6.87 -15.75
CA ARG A 53 -19.73 5.82 -15.71
C ARG A 53 -20.58 5.97 -14.44
N ALA A 54 -21.83 6.33 -14.61
CA ALA A 54 -22.78 6.55 -13.51
C ALA A 54 -22.83 5.35 -12.54
N GLU A 55 -22.97 5.64 -11.26
CA GLU A 55 -23.13 4.64 -10.17
C GLU A 55 -22.04 3.57 -10.09
N SER A 56 -20.82 3.90 -10.55
CA SER A 56 -19.68 2.96 -10.55
C SER A 56 -18.77 3.14 -9.35
N ALA A 57 -18.92 4.19 -8.56
CA ALA A 57 -18.12 4.40 -7.36
C ALA A 57 -18.91 5.01 -6.21
N SER A 58 -18.54 4.63 -5.00
CA SER A 58 -18.98 5.25 -3.73
C SER A 58 -17.76 5.64 -2.90
N ALA A 59 -17.93 6.64 -2.04
CA ALA A 59 -16.92 7.08 -1.08
C ALA A 59 -17.36 6.70 0.33
N VAL A 60 -16.43 6.22 1.15
CA VAL A 60 -16.66 5.86 2.54
C VAL A 60 -15.54 6.43 3.41
N GLN A 61 -15.91 7.13 4.48
CA GLN A 61 -14.95 7.53 5.50
C GLN A 61 -14.51 6.30 6.30
N LEU A 62 -13.20 6.01 6.31
CA LEU A 62 -12.66 4.85 7.00
C LEU A 62 -11.31 5.17 7.63
N ASP A 63 -11.22 4.98 8.93
CA ASP A 63 -9.93 4.80 9.61
C ASP A 63 -9.60 3.30 9.63
N VAL A 64 -8.53 2.91 8.94
CA VAL A 64 -8.11 1.51 8.85
C VAL A 64 -7.60 0.93 10.18
N THR A 65 -7.39 1.76 11.20
CA THR A 65 -7.01 1.32 12.55
C THR A 65 -8.20 0.84 13.37
N ASP A 66 -9.42 1.09 12.89
CA ASP A 66 -10.67 0.58 13.48
C ASP A 66 -11.08 -0.74 12.80
N ALA A 67 -10.83 -1.85 13.50
CA ALA A 67 -11.11 -3.20 12.99
C ALA A 67 -12.60 -3.44 12.70
N ASP A 68 -13.48 -2.91 13.55
CA ASP A 68 -14.92 -3.09 13.41
C ASP A 68 -15.45 -2.29 12.22
N ALA A 69 -14.96 -1.07 12.02
CA ALA A 69 -15.30 -0.25 10.85
C ALA A 69 -14.84 -0.90 9.53
N VAL A 70 -13.64 -1.52 9.51
CA VAL A 70 -13.13 -2.26 8.35
C VAL A 70 -13.99 -3.48 8.05
N ALA A 71 -14.34 -4.27 9.07
CA ALA A 71 -15.21 -5.45 8.92
C ALA A 71 -16.62 -5.04 8.45
N ALA A 72 -17.18 -3.98 9.01
CA ALA A 72 -18.48 -3.44 8.61
C ALA A 72 -18.47 -2.97 7.14
N LEU A 73 -17.39 -2.35 6.67
CA LEU A 73 -17.26 -1.93 5.27
C LEU A 73 -17.27 -3.13 4.32
N VAL A 74 -16.51 -4.18 4.63
CA VAL A 74 -16.47 -5.41 3.82
C VAL A 74 -17.85 -6.05 3.77
N LYS A 75 -18.50 -6.19 4.94
CA LYS A 75 -19.85 -6.76 5.04
C LYS A 75 -20.87 -5.92 4.25
N HIS A 76 -20.88 -4.60 4.45
CA HIS A 76 -21.80 -3.70 3.72
C HIS A 76 -21.61 -3.81 2.20
N THR A 77 -20.36 -3.91 1.73
CA THR A 77 -20.06 -4.07 0.31
C THR A 77 -20.63 -5.37 -0.24
N GLN A 78 -20.50 -6.49 0.51
CA GLN A 78 -21.11 -7.75 0.12
C GLN A 78 -22.64 -7.71 0.14
N ASP A 79 -23.23 -7.12 1.18
CA ASP A 79 -24.71 -6.99 1.29
C ASP A 79 -25.28 -6.16 0.13
N THR A 80 -24.55 -5.10 -0.30
CA THR A 80 -25.00 -4.19 -1.36
C THR A 80 -24.82 -4.76 -2.76
N HIS A 81 -23.71 -5.46 -3.00
CA HIS A 81 -23.31 -5.90 -4.35
C HIS A 81 -23.32 -7.42 -4.54
N GLY A 82 -23.62 -8.19 -3.48
CA GLY A 82 -23.63 -9.65 -3.49
C GLY A 82 -22.25 -10.30 -3.60
N ARG A 83 -21.16 -9.51 -3.66
CA ARG A 83 -19.79 -10.03 -3.85
C ARG A 83 -18.72 -9.01 -3.46
N LEU A 84 -17.51 -9.51 -3.20
CA LEU A 84 -16.28 -8.72 -3.13
C LEU A 84 -15.19 -9.43 -3.94
N ASP A 85 -14.74 -8.82 -5.05
CA ASP A 85 -13.77 -9.42 -5.95
C ASP A 85 -12.33 -9.00 -5.68
N LEU A 86 -12.14 -7.76 -5.22
CA LEU A 86 -10.82 -7.19 -5.00
C LEU A 86 -10.82 -6.34 -3.73
N MET A 87 -9.94 -6.69 -2.79
CA MET A 87 -9.60 -5.87 -1.64
C MET A 87 -8.19 -5.32 -1.81
N VAL A 88 -8.05 -4.00 -1.89
CA VAL A 88 -6.73 -3.32 -1.98
C VAL A 88 -6.44 -2.62 -0.66
N ASN A 89 -5.59 -3.23 0.16
CA ASN A 89 -5.06 -2.64 1.38
C ASN A 89 -3.90 -1.71 1.01
N ASN A 90 -4.22 -0.43 0.74
CA ASN A 90 -3.26 0.56 0.28
C ASN A 90 -3.00 1.68 1.29
N ALA A 91 -3.90 1.94 2.23
CA ALA A 91 -3.68 2.95 3.26
C ALA A 91 -2.32 2.78 3.94
N GLY A 92 -1.61 3.88 4.13
CA GLY A 92 -0.29 3.83 4.72
C GLY A 92 0.32 5.20 4.96
N ILE A 93 1.13 5.29 6.00
CA ILE A 93 1.85 6.49 6.43
C ILE A 93 3.34 6.20 6.56
N SER A 94 4.14 7.25 6.67
CA SER A 94 5.58 7.13 6.92
C SER A 94 6.02 8.16 7.97
N VAL A 95 7.01 7.75 8.78
CA VAL A 95 7.73 8.64 9.69
C VAL A 95 9.21 8.42 9.43
N THR A 96 9.93 9.51 9.18
CA THR A 96 11.36 9.49 8.85
C THR A 96 12.16 10.23 9.90
N GLY A 97 13.21 9.59 10.41
CA GLY A 97 14.13 10.15 11.39
C GLY A 97 15.22 9.16 11.80
N ASP A 98 16.22 9.62 12.53
CA ASP A 98 17.17 8.72 13.23
C ASP A 98 16.38 7.91 14.27
N ALA A 99 16.64 6.60 14.38
CA ALA A 99 15.93 5.72 15.32
C ALA A 99 15.98 6.20 16.78
N ARG A 100 17.00 6.97 17.16
CA ARG A 100 17.14 7.60 18.50
C ARG A 100 16.13 8.72 18.75
N ASP A 101 15.61 9.33 17.69
CA ASP A 101 14.68 10.45 17.76
C ASP A 101 13.22 10.01 17.65
N LEU A 102 12.98 8.76 17.22
CA LEU A 102 11.65 8.22 17.06
C LEU A 102 11.05 7.81 18.41
N SER A 103 9.91 8.37 18.76
CA SER A 103 9.14 8.00 19.95
C SER A 103 8.37 6.69 19.74
N LEU A 104 7.99 6.02 20.83
CA LEU A 104 7.09 4.85 20.77
C LEU A 104 5.73 5.19 20.15
N ALA A 105 5.28 6.45 20.26
CA ALA A 105 4.05 6.90 19.60
C ALA A 105 4.17 6.87 18.07
N HIS A 106 5.35 7.28 17.51
CA HIS A 106 5.62 7.15 16.08
C HIS A 106 5.57 5.69 15.64
N TRP A 107 6.17 4.77 16.41
CA TRP A 107 6.14 3.34 16.13
C TRP A 107 4.73 2.79 16.12
N ARG A 108 3.94 3.06 17.18
CA ARG A 108 2.56 2.57 17.29
C ARG A 108 1.72 3.05 16.12
N ARG A 109 1.72 4.35 15.83
CA ARG A 109 0.95 4.92 14.73
C ARG A 109 1.27 4.28 13.38
N VAL A 110 2.57 4.04 13.08
CA VAL A 110 2.98 3.39 11.83
C VAL A 110 2.57 1.91 11.82
N ILE A 111 2.68 1.21 12.95
CA ILE A 111 2.23 -0.19 13.07
C ILE A 111 0.72 -0.28 12.90
N ASP A 112 -0.04 0.56 13.58
CA ASP A 112 -1.51 0.52 13.56
C ASP A 112 -2.05 0.73 12.14
N VAL A 113 -1.53 1.73 11.42
CA VAL A 113 -1.98 2.01 10.05
C VAL A 113 -1.42 1.00 9.04
N ASN A 114 -0.09 0.81 9.01
CA ASN A 114 0.56 0.09 7.90
C ASN A 114 0.54 -1.43 8.04
N LEU A 115 0.37 -1.95 9.26
CA LEU A 115 0.33 -3.38 9.52
C LEU A 115 -1.06 -3.80 9.99
N MET A 116 -1.56 -3.24 11.11
CA MET A 116 -2.85 -3.69 11.63
C MET A 116 -4.00 -3.35 10.68
N GLY A 117 -3.99 -2.18 10.04
CA GLY A 117 -4.97 -1.85 9.00
C GLY A 117 -4.95 -2.85 7.82
N VAL A 118 -3.76 -3.33 7.43
CA VAL A 118 -3.65 -4.39 6.40
C VAL A 118 -4.14 -5.73 6.94
N VAL A 119 -3.87 -6.05 8.20
CA VAL A 119 -4.38 -7.28 8.86
C VAL A 119 -5.90 -7.27 8.89
N TYR A 120 -6.52 -6.19 9.35
CA TYR A 120 -7.98 -6.06 9.44
C TYR A 120 -8.67 -6.17 8.07
N GLY A 121 -8.14 -5.44 7.07
CA GLY A 121 -8.67 -5.53 5.70
C GLY A 121 -8.47 -6.90 5.07
N SER A 122 -7.32 -7.54 5.33
CA SER A 122 -7.05 -8.89 4.83
C SER A 122 -7.93 -9.93 5.53
N ASP A 123 -8.09 -9.88 6.85
CA ASP A 123 -8.91 -10.82 7.62
C ASP A 123 -10.38 -10.76 7.20
N ALA A 124 -10.95 -9.56 7.17
CA ALA A 124 -12.33 -9.36 6.77
C ALA A 124 -12.59 -9.84 5.33
N ALA A 125 -11.73 -9.41 4.39
CA ALA A 125 -11.87 -9.80 2.99
C ALA A 125 -11.59 -11.30 2.77
N TYR A 126 -10.62 -11.89 3.46
CA TYR A 126 -10.29 -13.30 3.34
C TYR A 126 -11.46 -14.20 3.74
N LYS A 127 -12.09 -13.93 4.90
CA LYS A 127 -13.28 -14.67 5.36
C LYS A 127 -14.44 -14.55 4.37
N ALA A 128 -14.69 -13.35 3.89
CA ALA A 128 -15.71 -13.06 2.91
C ALA A 128 -15.47 -13.80 1.58
N MET A 129 -14.26 -13.74 1.04
CA MET A 129 -13.87 -14.36 -0.22
C MET A 129 -13.78 -15.88 -0.12
N ALA A 130 -13.35 -16.44 1.03
CA ALA A 130 -13.35 -17.88 1.27
C ALA A 130 -14.77 -18.45 1.28
N ALA A 131 -15.72 -17.78 1.94
CA ALA A 131 -17.13 -18.16 1.90
C ALA A 131 -17.73 -18.04 0.49
N GLN A 132 -17.24 -17.09 -0.31
CA GLN A 132 -17.66 -16.83 -1.69
C GLN A 132 -17.01 -17.83 -2.70
N GLY A 133 -15.89 -18.48 -2.33
CA GLY A 133 -15.11 -19.37 -3.18
C GLY A 133 -14.24 -18.66 -4.22
N HIS A 134 -14.13 -17.32 -4.18
CA HIS A 134 -13.27 -16.54 -5.07
C HIS A 134 -13.00 -15.15 -4.50
N GLY A 135 -11.88 -14.57 -4.90
CA GLY A 135 -11.51 -13.19 -4.58
C GLY A 135 -10.01 -12.96 -4.70
N HIS A 136 -9.59 -11.69 -4.58
CA HIS A 136 -8.19 -11.32 -4.64
C HIS A 136 -7.88 -10.20 -3.64
N ILE A 137 -6.98 -10.45 -2.73
CA ILE A 137 -6.46 -9.47 -1.78
C ILE A 137 -5.13 -8.92 -2.32
N VAL A 138 -4.99 -7.61 -2.36
CA VAL A 138 -3.79 -6.91 -2.81
C VAL A 138 -3.27 -6.02 -1.70
N ASN A 139 -2.13 -6.38 -1.13
CA ASN A 139 -1.51 -5.65 -0.03
C ASN A 139 -0.37 -4.77 -0.56
N ILE A 140 -0.47 -3.46 -0.36
CA ILE A 140 0.58 -2.52 -0.78
C ILE A 140 1.68 -2.44 0.29
N ALA A 141 2.77 -3.17 0.03
CA ALA A 141 4.01 -3.09 0.79
C ALA A 141 4.92 -1.97 0.23
N SER A 142 6.20 -2.26 0.02
CA SER A 142 7.22 -1.37 -0.54
C SER A 142 8.49 -2.17 -0.82
N LEU A 143 9.41 -1.62 -1.60
CA LEU A 143 10.80 -2.07 -1.64
C LEU A 143 11.42 -2.10 -0.23
N ALA A 144 11.01 -1.19 0.67
CA ALA A 144 11.40 -1.19 2.08
C ALA A 144 10.89 -2.41 2.87
N GLY A 145 10.02 -3.24 2.31
CA GLY A 145 9.65 -4.56 2.82
C GLY A 145 10.52 -5.71 2.31
N LEU A 146 11.50 -5.43 1.44
CA LEU A 146 12.37 -6.42 0.82
C LEU A 146 13.86 -6.17 1.08
N VAL A 147 14.23 -4.92 1.37
CA VAL A 147 15.59 -4.49 1.65
C VAL A 147 15.60 -3.53 2.85
N PRO A 148 16.71 -3.42 3.60
CA PRO A 148 16.84 -2.46 4.69
C PRO A 148 16.65 -1.02 4.20
N PHE A 149 15.88 -0.24 4.96
CA PHE A 149 15.65 1.16 4.65
C PHE A 149 15.96 2.03 5.88
N PRO A 150 17.23 2.44 6.08
CA PRO A 150 17.65 3.29 7.19
C PRO A 150 16.86 4.60 7.24
N SER A 151 16.70 5.18 8.41
CA SER A 151 15.88 6.36 8.72
C SER A 151 14.37 6.16 8.69
N ASN A 152 13.88 4.98 8.30
CA ASN A 152 12.47 4.63 8.23
C ASN A 152 12.19 3.29 8.93
N ALA A 153 12.78 3.06 10.09
CA ALA A 153 12.73 1.77 10.77
C ALA A 153 11.30 1.24 11.02
N PRO A 154 10.33 2.04 11.56
CA PRO A 154 8.96 1.57 11.74
C PRO A 154 8.29 1.20 10.42
N TYR A 155 8.46 2.03 9.38
CA TYR A 155 7.92 1.78 8.06
C TYR A 155 8.50 0.50 7.44
N GLY A 156 9.82 0.35 7.46
CA GLY A 156 10.49 -0.85 6.95
C GLY A 156 10.03 -2.13 7.66
N ALA A 157 9.93 -2.09 8.99
CA ALA A 157 9.44 -3.21 9.79
C ALA A 157 8.02 -3.62 9.39
N THR A 158 7.09 -2.65 9.29
CA THR A 158 5.70 -2.93 8.90
C THR A 158 5.61 -3.47 7.49
N LYS A 159 6.39 -2.94 6.54
CA LYS A 159 6.36 -3.41 5.14
C LYS A 159 6.96 -4.81 4.96
N HIS A 160 7.96 -5.20 5.77
CA HIS A 160 8.43 -6.59 5.83
C HIS A 160 7.36 -7.53 6.39
N ALA A 161 6.67 -7.11 7.46
CA ALA A 161 5.58 -7.89 8.04
C ALA A 161 4.43 -8.11 7.04
N VAL A 162 4.05 -7.08 6.28
CA VAL A 162 3.03 -7.18 5.21
C VAL A 162 3.44 -8.16 4.12
N VAL A 163 4.73 -8.22 3.75
CA VAL A 163 5.23 -9.22 2.78
C VAL A 163 5.05 -10.63 3.33
N GLY A 164 5.46 -10.89 4.59
CA GLY A 164 5.31 -12.19 5.23
C GLY A 164 3.84 -12.61 5.36
N LEU A 165 3.00 -11.73 5.88
CA LEU A 165 1.54 -11.93 5.98
C LEU A 165 0.93 -12.33 4.62
N SER A 166 1.25 -11.57 3.58
CA SER A 166 0.66 -11.81 2.25
C SER A 166 1.07 -13.16 1.66
N GLN A 167 2.31 -13.59 1.89
CA GLN A 167 2.79 -14.89 1.43
C GLN A 167 2.12 -16.05 2.17
N ALA A 168 1.93 -15.92 3.49
CA ALA A 168 1.21 -16.91 4.29
C ALA A 168 -0.25 -17.03 3.83
N LEU A 169 -0.98 -15.92 3.78
CA LEU A 169 -2.38 -15.90 3.35
C LEU A 169 -2.56 -16.41 1.91
N ARG A 170 -1.58 -16.21 1.04
CA ARG A 170 -1.63 -16.74 -0.33
C ARG A 170 -1.59 -18.27 -0.34
N ALA A 171 -0.71 -18.87 0.47
CA ALA A 171 -0.60 -20.32 0.56
C ALA A 171 -1.86 -20.94 1.18
N GLU A 172 -2.39 -20.33 2.23
CA GLU A 172 -3.60 -20.79 2.90
C GLU A 172 -4.86 -20.61 2.06
N GLY A 173 -4.90 -19.61 1.17
CA GLY A 173 -6.07 -19.27 0.35
C GLY A 173 -6.23 -20.09 -0.93
N GLU A 174 -5.22 -20.88 -1.32
CA GLU A 174 -5.17 -21.54 -2.63
C GLU A 174 -6.38 -22.45 -2.83
N ASP A 175 -6.67 -23.33 -1.88
CA ASP A 175 -7.79 -24.28 -1.93
C ASP A 175 -9.15 -23.61 -1.67
N LEU A 176 -9.17 -22.39 -1.15
CA LEU A 176 -10.38 -21.62 -0.85
C LEU A 176 -10.76 -20.68 -1.99
N GLY A 177 -10.00 -20.66 -3.09
CA GLY A 177 -10.20 -19.72 -4.19
C GLY A 177 -9.79 -18.27 -3.88
N VAL A 178 -9.11 -18.02 -2.76
CA VAL A 178 -8.65 -16.68 -2.34
C VAL A 178 -7.23 -16.46 -2.84
N ARG A 179 -7.08 -15.48 -3.73
CA ARG A 179 -5.76 -15.07 -4.22
C ARG A 179 -5.21 -13.94 -3.36
N VAL A 180 -3.90 -13.92 -3.15
CA VAL A 180 -3.24 -12.81 -2.46
C VAL A 180 -2.00 -12.38 -3.24
N SER A 181 -1.87 -11.09 -3.47
CA SER A 181 -0.68 -10.46 -4.06
C SER A 181 -0.11 -9.42 -3.13
N VAL A 182 1.20 -9.36 -3.00
CA VAL A 182 1.90 -8.27 -2.34
C VAL A 182 2.60 -7.40 -3.37
N VAL A 183 2.42 -6.08 -3.26
CA VAL A 183 3.02 -5.09 -4.16
C VAL A 183 4.19 -4.42 -3.44
N CYS A 184 5.37 -4.50 -4.04
CA CYS A 184 6.60 -3.93 -3.50
C CYS A 184 7.17 -2.89 -4.47
N PRO A 185 6.58 -1.70 -4.56
CA PRO A 185 7.07 -0.66 -5.43
C PRO A 185 8.37 -0.05 -4.90
N GLY A 186 9.21 0.40 -5.80
CA GLY A 186 10.27 1.36 -5.50
C GLY A 186 9.69 2.76 -5.24
N PHE A 187 10.40 3.81 -5.66
CA PHE A 187 9.92 5.18 -5.48
C PHE A 187 8.81 5.50 -6.48
N VAL A 188 7.60 5.77 -5.95
CA VAL A 188 6.44 6.24 -6.73
C VAL A 188 6.18 7.70 -6.37
N ASP A 189 5.89 8.53 -7.36
CA ASP A 189 5.61 9.96 -7.17
C ASP A 189 4.20 10.17 -6.59
N SER A 190 4.05 9.73 -5.35
CA SER A 190 2.81 9.78 -4.58
C SER A 190 2.90 10.81 -3.45
N ASN A 191 1.75 11.17 -2.88
CA ASN A 191 1.68 12.14 -1.78
C ASN A 191 2.35 11.66 -0.48
N ILE A 192 2.76 10.40 -0.38
CA ILE A 192 3.37 9.84 0.84
C ILE A 192 4.61 10.63 1.28
N PHE A 193 5.41 11.12 0.33
CA PHE A 193 6.60 11.93 0.64
C PHE A 193 6.25 13.29 1.24
N ASN A 194 5.14 13.89 0.81
CA ASN A 194 4.65 15.16 1.35
C ASN A 194 3.95 14.96 2.70
N ALA A 195 3.26 13.86 2.88
CA ALA A 195 2.56 13.49 4.11
C ALA A 195 3.47 12.85 5.17
N THR A 196 4.69 12.42 4.80
CA THR A 196 5.63 11.82 5.75
C THR A 196 5.98 12.80 6.87
N GLU A 197 5.86 12.37 8.12
CA GLU A 197 6.35 13.12 9.26
C GLU A 197 7.88 13.04 9.32
N MET A 198 8.54 14.20 9.42
CA MET A 198 9.99 14.32 9.52
C MET A 198 10.38 14.63 10.95
N VAL A 199 11.18 13.77 11.58
CA VAL A 199 11.64 13.93 12.97
C VAL A 199 13.10 14.34 12.95
N ASN A 200 13.36 15.59 13.32
CA ASN A 200 14.71 16.20 13.37
C ASN A 200 15.51 16.10 12.06
N VAL A 201 14.82 16.10 10.91
CA VAL A 201 15.44 16.03 9.58
C VAL A 201 14.73 17.00 8.63
N PRO A 202 15.46 17.84 7.88
CA PRO A 202 14.85 18.74 6.89
C PRO A 202 14.33 17.96 5.68
N ARG A 203 13.04 18.13 5.38
CA ARG A 203 12.35 17.44 4.27
C ARG A 203 13.00 17.66 2.91
N SER A 204 13.39 18.90 2.62
CA SER A 204 13.96 19.28 1.32
C SER A 204 15.22 18.49 0.97
N GLN A 205 16.06 18.23 1.95
CA GLN A 205 17.33 17.53 1.75
C GLN A 205 17.17 16.01 1.62
N LEU A 206 16.13 15.42 2.25
CA LEU A 206 15.86 14.00 2.12
C LEU A 206 15.31 13.67 0.71
N ILE A 207 14.37 14.48 0.22
CA ILE A 207 13.74 14.29 -1.09
C ILE A 207 14.73 14.51 -2.23
N ALA A 208 15.61 15.52 -2.12
CA ALA A 208 16.62 15.82 -3.12
C ALA A 208 17.68 14.71 -3.30
N ASN A 209 17.89 13.89 -2.28
CA ASN A 209 18.91 12.84 -2.27
C ASN A 209 18.41 11.45 -2.66
N ILE A 210 17.17 11.32 -3.19
CA ILE A 210 16.69 10.04 -3.71
C ILE A 210 17.38 9.74 -5.03
N PRO A 211 18.26 8.70 -5.13
CA PRO A 211 19.09 8.48 -6.31
C PRO A 211 18.36 7.74 -7.44
N PHE A 212 17.07 7.51 -7.31
CA PHE A 212 16.28 6.72 -8.25
C PHE A 212 15.15 7.56 -8.85
N ALA A 213 14.88 7.34 -10.14
CA ALA A 213 13.73 7.92 -10.81
C ALA A 213 12.42 7.44 -10.15
N LYS A 214 11.52 8.38 -9.91
CA LYS A 214 10.19 8.09 -9.40
C LYS A 214 9.30 7.56 -10.54
N VAL A 215 8.46 6.59 -10.22
CA VAL A 215 7.43 6.08 -11.13
C VAL A 215 6.18 6.95 -10.97
N ALA A 216 5.57 7.38 -12.06
CA ALA A 216 4.28 8.08 -12.00
C ALA A 216 3.18 7.17 -11.43
N VAL A 217 2.24 7.74 -10.67
CA VAL A 217 1.20 6.96 -9.99
C VAL A 217 0.33 6.15 -10.96
N ASP A 218 0.04 6.70 -12.13
CA ASP A 218 -0.76 6.02 -13.16
C ASP A 218 -0.03 4.80 -13.73
N VAL A 219 1.29 4.93 -13.98
CA VAL A 219 2.14 3.81 -14.41
C VAL A 219 2.22 2.76 -13.31
N ALA A 220 2.32 3.17 -12.03
CA ALA A 220 2.30 2.24 -10.91
C ALA A 220 0.98 1.47 -10.84
N ALA A 221 -0.16 2.15 -10.98
CA ALA A 221 -1.48 1.52 -10.98
C ALA A 221 -1.61 0.48 -12.11
N LEU A 222 -1.18 0.82 -13.34
CA LEU A 222 -1.20 -0.12 -14.47
C LEU A 222 -0.34 -1.36 -14.18
N ARG A 223 0.89 -1.19 -13.66
CA ARG A 223 1.78 -2.31 -13.30
C ARG A 223 1.20 -3.20 -12.20
N ILE A 224 0.54 -2.60 -11.21
CA ILE A 224 -0.14 -3.34 -10.15
C ILE A 224 -1.27 -4.18 -10.76
N LEU A 225 -2.15 -3.57 -11.54
CA LEU A 225 -3.30 -4.26 -12.13
C LEU A 225 -2.89 -5.35 -13.15
N GLU A 226 -1.80 -5.15 -13.89
CA GLU A 226 -1.20 -6.20 -14.73
C GLU A 226 -0.71 -7.41 -13.90
N GLY A 227 -0.03 -7.15 -12.78
CA GLY A 227 0.44 -8.20 -11.87
C GLY A 227 -0.71 -8.95 -11.21
N VAL A 228 -1.75 -8.24 -10.78
CA VAL A 228 -2.99 -8.81 -10.22
C VAL A 228 -3.70 -9.69 -11.25
N ALA A 229 -3.84 -9.21 -12.49
CA ALA A 229 -4.47 -9.98 -13.57
C ALA A 229 -3.73 -11.29 -13.88
N ARG A 230 -2.41 -11.31 -13.69
CA ARG A 230 -1.56 -12.50 -13.85
C ARG A 230 -1.45 -13.33 -12.57
N ASN A 231 -2.17 -12.99 -11.51
CA ASN A 231 -2.08 -13.62 -10.20
C ASN A 231 -0.64 -13.74 -9.65
N GLN A 232 0.20 -12.71 -9.86
CA GLN A 232 1.55 -12.71 -9.35
C GLN A 232 1.56 -12.64 -7.82
N ALA A 233 2.31 -13.51 -7.16
CA ALA A 233 2.45 -13.51 -5.72
C ALA A 233 3.12 -12.20 -5.21
N MET A 234 4.16 -11.76 -5.93
CA MET A 234 4.91 -10.54 -5.61
C MET A 234 5.03 -9.66 -6.85
N ILE A 235 4.55 -8.42 -6.76
CA ILE A 235 4.57 -7.43 -7.84
C ILE A 235 5.64 -6.39 -7.48
N VAL A 236 6.86 -6.57 -8.00
CA VAL A 236 8.02 -5.71 -7.71
C VAL A 236 8.36 -4.89 -8.94
N PHE A 237 8.38 -3.59 -8.81
CA PHE A 237 8.74 -2.64 -9.88
C PHE A 237 9.29 -1.32 -9.29
N PRO A 238 10.00 -0.50 -10.08
CA PRO A 238 10.50 -0.75 -11.43
C PRO A 238 11.71 -1.70 -11.43
N PHE A 239 12.44 -1.77 -12.54
CA PHE A 239 13.56 -2.70 -12.69
C PHE A 239 14.62 -2.59 -11.58
N TYR A 240 15.01 -1.37 -11.18
CA TYR A 240 16.00 -1.19 -10.13
C TYR A 240 15.55 -1.80 -8.79
N ALA A 241 14.24 -1.77 -8.48
CA ALA A 241 13.72 -2.38 -7.25
C ALA A 241 13.92 -3.90 -7.25
N ARG A 242 13.71 -4.56 -8.41
CA ARG A 242 14.00 -5.99 -8.57
C ARG A 242 15.49 -6.26 -8.41
N ALA A 243 16.34 -5.46 -9.06
CA ALA A 243 17.79 -5.62 -8.99
C ALA A 243 18.32 -5.48 -7.55
N LEU A 244 17.85 -4.45 -6.82
CA LEU A 244 18.20 -4.25 -5.41
C LEU A 244 17.72 -5.40 -4.53
N TRP A 245 16.49 -5.87 -4.72
CA TRP A 245 15.94 -6.99 -3.97
C TRP A 245 16.75 -8.28 -4.19
N TRP A 246 17.00 -8.66 -5.44
CA TRP A 246 17.80 -9.85 -5.75
C TRP A 246 19.24 -9.71 -5.29
N GLY A 247 19.86 -8.54 -5.49
CA GLY A 247 21.20 -8.25 -4.98
C GLY A 247 21.31 -8.41 -3.48
N TYR A 248 20.35 -7.86 -2.72
CA TYR A 248 20.30 -8.01 -1.28
C TYR A 248 20.03 -9.46 -0.84
N ARG A 249 19.15 -10.18 -1.54
CA ARG A 249 18.83 -11.57 -1.22
C ARG A 249 20.02 -12.53 -1.41
N LEU A 250 20.82 -12.29 -2.43
CA LEU A 250 22.00 -13.12 -2.74
C LEU A 250 23.22 -12.70 -1.91
N VAL A 251 23.40 -11.41 -1.67
CA VAL A 251 24.53 -10.84 -0.93
C VAL A 251 24.01 -9.81 0.08
N PRO A 252 23.52 -10.23 1.26
CA PRO A 252 22.90 -9.32 2.23
C PRO A 252 23.79 -8.15 2.68
N GLY A 253 25.11 -8.33 2.67
CA GLY A 253 26.08 -7.28 3.00
C GLY A 253 26.23 -6.18 1.95
N LEU A 254 25.73 -6.39 0.72
CA LEU A 254 25.91 -5.46 -0.42
C LEU A 254 25.40 -4.05 -0.14
N LEU A 255 24.25 -3.91 0.51
CA LEU A 255 23.62 -2.62 0.80
C LEU A 255 24.10 -1.97 2.11
N ALA A 256 24.87 -2.70 2.94
CA ALA A 256 25.29 -2.19 4.25
C ALA A 256 26.18 -0.93 4.18
N PRO A 257 27.14 -0.79 3.25
CA PRO A 257 27.93 0.43 3.11
C PRO A 257 27.07 1.64 2.71
N LEU A 258 26.11 1.43 1.80
CA LEU A 258 25.20 2.48 1.36
C LEU A 258 24.29 2.94 2.51
N GLY A 259 23.71 2.01 3.27
CA GLY A 259 22.90 2.31 4.44
C GLY A 259 23.68 3.08 5.51
N ARG A 260 24.92 2.68 5.79
CA ARG A 260 25.81 3.39 6.72
C ARG A 260 26.16 4.82 6.25
N ARG A 261 26.34 5.02 4.95
CA ARG A 261 26.57 6.35 4.39
C ARG A 261 25.32 7.22 4.54
N LEU A 262 24.17 6.71 4.14
CA LEU A 262 22.89 7.41 4.23
C LEU A 262 22.62 7.92 5.65
N ILE A 263 22.77 7.04 6.66
CA ILE A 263 22.49 7.43 8.06
C ILE A 263 23.54 8.40 8.60
N ARG A 264 24.80 8.32 8.18
CA ARG A 264 25.82 9.30 8.54
C ARG A 264 25.52 10.68 7.98
N ASP A 265 25.08 10.74 6.73
CA ASP A 265 24.75 12.01 6.08
C ASP A 265 23.47 12.61 6.70
N LEU A 266 22.47 11.79 7.00
CA LEU A 266 21.29 12.24 7.75
C LEU A 266 21.64 12.81 9.12
N ARG A 267 22.58 12.19 9.83
CA ARG A 267 23.04 12.67 11.16
C ARG A 267 23.77 14.03 11.12
N LYS A 268 24.43 14.37 10.01
CA LYS A 268 25.03 15.70 9.82
C LYS A 268 23.98 16.81 9.69
N LEU A 269 22.79 16.45 9.21
CA LEU A 269 21.67 17.37 9.04
C LEU A 269 20.87 17.58 10.35
N ARG A 270 21.11 16.73 11.35
CA ARG A 270 20.49 16.81 12.66
C ARG A 270 21.05 18.00 13.44
N GLY A 271 20.18 18.89 13.91
CA GLY A 271 20.60 20.04 14.73
C GLY A 271 20.99 21.30 13.96
N SER A 272 20.69 21.35 12.65
CA SER A 272 20.84 22.58 11.84
C SER A 272 19.61 23.49 11.96
N HIS A 273 18.87 23.41 13.08
CA HIS A 273 17.68 24.24 13.38
C HIS A 273 17.80 24.87 14.76
#